data_d9ae0fb4ca995ce6fa3737e3f892315b
#
_entry.id   d9ae0fb4ca995ce6fa3737e3f892315b
#
_cell.length_a   1.000
_cell.length_b   1.000
_cell.length_c   1.000
_cell.angle_alpha   90.00
_cell.angle_beta   90.00
_cell.angle_gamma   90.00
#
_symmetry.space_group_name_H-M   'P 1'
#
loop_
_entity.id
_entity.type
_entity.pdbx_description
1 polymer ?
#
loop_
_entity_poly.entity_id
_entity_poly.type
_entity_poly.pdbx_seq_one_letter_code
_entity_poly.pdbx_strand_id
1 'polypeptide(L)'
;MNKTSRELALLAARALSEKKGREIQVLEIADLTTLADYFVLCTGSSNTKINALVDNVEKVLTEQAGEEPLHREGYRGGTWVLLDYGCIAVHVFSGEAREFYGLERLWRDGKSVDLAGVVTDGD
;
A
#
# COMPACT_ATOMS: atom_id res chain seq x y z
N MET A 1 -14.69 14.92 -8.13
CA MET A 1 -13.77 14.59 -9.20
C MET A 1 -12.94 13.37 -8.82
N ASN A 2 -12.88 12.39 -9.68
CA ASN A 2 -12.22 11.13 -9.36
C ASN A 2 -10.73 11.22 -9.61
N LYS A 3 -9.97 10.63 -8.70
CA LYS A 3 -8.54 10.50 -8.89
C LYS A 3 -8.25 9.29 -9.79
N THR A 4 -7.16 9.37 -10.53
CA THR A 4 -6.70 8.23 -11.31
C THR A 4 -6.14 7.15 -10.38
N SER A 5 -5.98 5.93 -10.89
CA SER A 5 -5.36 4.85 -10.11
C SER A 5 -3.98 5.25 -9.61
N ARG A 6 -3.20 5.90 -10.45
CA ARG A 6 -1.86 6.36 -10.07
C ARG A 6 -1.93 7.39 -8.94
N GLU A 7 -2.84 8.35 -9.05
CA GLU A 7 -3.01 9.36 -8.01
C GLU A 7 -3.42 8.75 -6.69
N LEU A 8 -4.33 7.76 -6.72
CA LEU A 8 -4.73 7.04 -5.51
C LEU A 8 -3.57 6.28 -4.90
N ALA A 9 -2.78 5.61 -5.73
CA ALA A 9 -1.63 4.85 -5.25
C ALA A 9 -0.62 5.78 -4.57
N LEU A 10 -0.34 6.93 -5.17
CA LEU A 10 0.58 7.91 -4.58
C LEU A 10 0.02 8.51 -3.29
N LEU A 11 -1.28 8.74 -3.24
CA LEU A 11 -1.92 9.24 -2.03
C LEU A 11 -1.83 8.23 -0.90
N ALA A 12 -2.02 6.95 -1.22
CA ALA A 12 -1.87 5.87 -0.23
C ALA A 12 -0.43 5.80 0.28
N ALA A 13 0.54 5.91 -0.62
CA ALA A 13 1.96 5.90 -0.24
C ALA A 13 2.28 7.07 0.69
N ARG A 14 1.72 8.23 0.41
CA ARG A 14 1.90 9.41 1.27
C ARG A 14 1.29 9.19 2.65
N ALA A 15 0.10 8.60 2.69
CA ALA A 15 -0.55 8.30 3.96
C ALA A 15 0.28 7.35 4.81
N LEU A 16 0.91 6.37 4.17
CA LEU A 16 1.80 5.43 4.86
C LEU A 16 3.05 6.14 5.38
N SER A 17 3.60 7.05 4.58
CA SER A 17 4.77 7.82 4.97
C SER A 17 4.48 8.72 6.16
N GLU A 18 3.28 9.29 6.23
CA GLU A 18 2.88 10.14 7.35
C GLU A 18 2.95 9.42 8.68
N LYS A 19 2.76 8.12 8.69
CA LYS A 19 2.84 7.29 9.89
C LYS A 19 4.14 6.50 9.95
N LYS A 20 5.13 6.92 9.18
CA LYS A 20 6.49 6.35 9.20
C LYS A 20 6.52 4.89 8.80
N GLY A 21 5.71 4.51 7.83
CA GLY A 21 5.80 3.18 7.23
C GLY A 21 7.16 3.00 6.59
N ARG A 22 7.66 1.77 6.60
CA ARG A 22 8.98 1.45 6.06
C ARG A 22 8.87 0.73 4.73
N GLU A 23 9.91 0.87 3.93
CA GLU A 23 10.03 0.17 2.65
C GLU A 23 8.77 0.33 1.80
N ILE A 24 8.30 1.56 1.71
CA ILE A 24 7.12 1.88 0.93
C ILE A 24 7.48 1.80 -0.55
N GLN A 25 6.68 1.05 -1.31
CA GLN A 25 6.86 0.92 -2.75
C GLN A 25 5.52 0.99 -3.44
N VAL A 26 5.52 1.57 -4.63
CA VAL A 26 4.36 1.58 -5.51
C VAL A 26 4.79 0.92 -6.81
N LEU A 27 4.07 -0.11 -7.21
CA LEU A 27 4.37 -0.87 -8.43
C LEU A 27 3.21 -0.80 -9.39
N GLU A 28 3.49 -0.45 -10.62
CA GLU A 28 2.50 -0.53 -11.69
C GLU A 28 2.46 -1.96 -12.18
N ILE A 29 1.31 -2.61 -12.04
CA ILE A 29 1.17 -4.03 -12.35
C ILE A 29 0.04 -4.30 -13.34
N ALA A 30 -0.54 -3.28 -13.92
CA ALA A 30 -1.66 -3.43 -14.84
C ALA A 30 -1.36 -4.40 -15.98
N ASP A 31 -0.12 -4.44 -16.44
CA ASP A 31 0.30 -5.34 -17.52
C ASP A 31 0.54 -6.77 -17.06
N LEU A 32 0.61 -7.01 -15.75
CA LEU A 32 0.94 -8.31 -15.20
C LEU A 32 -0.28 -9.05 -14.67
N THR A 33 -1.33 -8.33 -14.29
CA THR A 33 -2.49 -8.92 -13.66
C THR A 33 -3.70 -8.03 -13.86
N THR A 34 -4.87 -8.63 -13.78
CA THR A 34 -6.14 -7.90 -13.81
C THR A 34 -6.66 -7.57 -12.42
N LEU A 35 -5.92 -7.95 -11.36
CA LEU A 35 -6.38 -7.75 -9.99
C LEU A 35 -6.38 -6.29 -9.57
N ALA A 36 -5.43 -5.52 -10.06
CA ALA A 36 -5.31 -4.10 -9.77
C ALA A 36 -4.35 -3.46 -10.76
N ASP A 37 -4.39 -2.15 -10.85
CA ASP A 37 -3.44 -1.41 -11.68
C ASP A 37 -2.13 -1.16 -10.93
N TYR A 38 -2.23 -0.95 -9.62
CA TYR A 38 -1.06 -0.66 -8.78
C TYR A 38 -1.13 -1.44 -7.48
N PHE A 39 0.02 -1.91 -7.03
CA PHE A 39 0.20 -2.38 -5.66
C PHE A 39 0.95 -1.29 -4.89
N VAL A 40 0.52 -1.05 -3.66
CA VAL A 40 1.22 -0.18 -2.72
C VAL A 40 1.66 -1.08 -1.57
N LEU A 41 2.96 -1.12 -1.32
CA LEU A 41 3.54 -2.04 -0.35
C LEU A 41 4.21 -1.26 0.77
N CYS A 42 4.04 -1.73 2.00
CA CYS A 42 4.62 -1.07 3.17
C CYS A 42 4.90 -2.08 4.25
N THR A 43 5.98 -1.88 4.97
CA THR A 43 6.33 -2.71 6.12
C THR A 43 6.06 -1.95 7.41
N GLY A 44 5.42 -2.62 8.37
CA GLY A 44 5.20 -2.11 9.71
C GLY A 44 5.97 -2.94 10.73
N SER A 45 6.48 -2.30 11.77
CA SER A 45 7.37 -2.94 12.74
C SER A 45 6.63 -3.76 13.81
N SER A 46 5.32 -3.59 13.91
CA SER A 46 4.51 -4.30 14.89
C SER A 46 3.05 -4.32 14.42
N ASN A 47 2.23 -5.16 15.04
CA ASN A 47 0.81 -5.20 14.70
C ASN A 47 0.14 -3.85 14.98
N THR A 48 0.52 -3.20 16.06
CA THR A 48 0.00 -1.86 16.37
C THR A 48 0.36 -0.88 15.26
N LYS A 49 1.59 -0.95 14.78
CA LYS A 49 2.06 -0.08 13.70
C LYS A 49 1.34 -0.38 12.40
N ILE A 50 1.15 -1.66 12.09
CA ILE A 50 0.42 -2.08 10.88
C ILE A 50 -0.99 -1.51 10.92
N ASN A 51 -1.69 -1.63 12.04
CA ASN A 51 -3.03 -1.09 12.17
C ASN A 51 -3.07 0.42 12.03
N ALA A 52 -2.09 1.12 12.61
CA ALA A 52 -2.02 2.58 12.47
C ALA A 52 -1.80 3.00 11.03
N LEU A 53 -0.95 2.27 10.30
CA LEU A 53 -0.69 2.54 8.89
C LEU A 53 -1.96 2.35 8.05
N VAL A 54 -2.62 1.21 8.26
CA VAL A 54 -3.86 0.88 7.54
C VAL A 54 -4.95 1.91 7.82
N ASP A 55 -5.13 2.25 9.09
CA ASP A 55 -6.16 3.23 9.47
C ASP A 55 -5.90 4.58 8.83
N ASN A 56 -4.63 4.99 8.73
CA ASN A 56 -4.32 6.28 8.10
C ASN A 56 -4.57 6.27 6.60
N VAL A 57 -4.30 5.14 5.93
CA VAL A 57 -4.63 5.03 4.51
C VAL A 57 -6.13 5.19 4.30
N GLU A 58 -6.93 4.47 5.08
CA GLU A 58 -8.39 4.57 4.97
C GLU A 58 -8.86 5.99 5.22
N LYS A 59 -8.35 6.62 6.26
CA LYS A 59 -8.73 7.99 6.61
C LYS A 59 -8.41 8.96 5.47
N VAL A 60 -7.18 8.92 4.97
CA VAL A 60 -6.71 9.85 3.95
C VAL A 60 -7.46 9.65 2.64
N LEU A 61 -7.64 8.41 2.22
CA LEU A 61 -8.34 8.13 0.96
C LEU A 61 -9.81 8.51 1.05
N THR A 62 -10.45 8.29 2.19
CA THR A 62 -11.83 8.71 2.39
C THR A 62 -11.95 10.23 2.36
N GLU A 63 -11.07 10.92 3.10
CA GLU A 63 -11.16 12.37 3.24
C GLU A 63 -10.74 13.13 1.98
N GLN A 64 -9.69 12.65 1.32
CA GLN A 64 -9.11 13.40 0.20
C GLN A 64 -9.52 12.89 -1.18
N ALA A 65 -10.02 11.68 -1.27
CA ALA A 65 -10.40 11.10 -2.56
C ALA A 65 -11.83 10.58 -2.59
N GLY A 66 -12.51 10.53 -1.43
CA GLY A 66 -13.86 10.00 -1.35
C GLY A 66 -13.92 8.50 -1.64
N GLU A 67 -12.81 7.78 -1.42
CA GLU A 67 -12.72 6.35 -1.72
C GLU A 67 -12.70 5.53 -0.44
N GLU A 68 -13.50 4.49 -0.41
CA GLU A 68 -13.50 3.53 0.68
C GLU A 68 -13.10 2.17 0.15
N PRO A 69 -12.41 1.35 0.95
CA PRO A 69 -11.99 0.04 0.44
C PRO A 69 -13.18 -0.85 0.18
N LEU A 70 -13.12 -1.59 -0.91
CA LEU A 70 -14.12 -2.61 -1.23
C LEU A 70 -14.01 -3.78 -0.26
N HIS A 71 -12.78 -4.10 0.14
CA HIS A 71 -12.49 -5.16 1.09
C HIS A 71 -11.32 -4.76 1.96
N ARG A 72 -11.41 -5.13 3.23
CA ARG A 72 -10.30 -5.04 4.17
C ARG A 72 -10.12 -6.44 4.74
N GLU A 73 -8.96 -7.03 4.49
CA GLU A 73 -8.69 -8.40 4.93
C GLU A 73 -7.42 -8.43 5.76
N GLY A 74 -7.45 -9.20 6.85
CA GLY A 74 -6.28 -9.41 7.70
C GLY A 74 -5.88 -10.87 7.65
N TYR A 75 -4.58 -11.10 7.61
CA TYR A 75 -4.00 -12.44 7.53
C TYR A 75 -2.94 -12.62 8.61
N ARG A 76 -2.73 -13.86 8.99
CA ARG A 76 -1.62 -14.24 9.87
C ARG A 76 -1.61 -13.47 11.19
N GLY A 77 -2.75 -13.40 11.85
CA GLY A 77 -2.81 -12.75 13.17
C GLY A 77 -2.54 -11.27 13.14
N GLY A 78 -2.81 -10.62 12.00
CA GLY A 78 -2.64 -9.18 11.87
C GLY A 78 -1.27 -8.75 11.36
N THR A 79 -0.44 -9.71 10.94
CA THR A 79 0.88 -9.37 10.38
C THR A 79 0.83 -9.00 8.90
N TRP A 80 -0.34 -9.12 8.27
CA TRP A 80 -0.55 -8.72 6.89
C TRP A 80 -1.98 -8.23 6.74
N VAL A 81 -2.17 -6.98 6.33
CA VAL A 81 -3.49 -6.42 6.07
C VAL A 81 -3.52 -5.94 4.62
N LEU A 82 -4.58 -6.30 3.94
CA LEU A 82 -4.84 -5.90 2.55
C LEU A 82 -6.02 -4.95 2.52
N LEU A 83 -5.84 -3.80 1.88
CA LEU A 83 -6.93 -2.89 1.55
C LEU A 83 -7.14 -2.93 0.04
N ASP A 84 -8.27 -3.43 -0.39
CA ASP A 84 -8.61 -3.56 -1.81
C ASP A 84 -9.54 -2.43 -2.22
N TYR A 85 -9.07 -1.56 -3.09
CA TYR A 85 -9.86 -0.46 -3.66
C TYR A 85 -10.26 -0.73 -5.10
N GLY A 86 -10.00 -1.93 -5.60
CA GLY A 86 -10.26 -2.28 -7.00
C GLY A 86 -9.12 -1.89 -7.90
N CYS A 87 -8.92 -0.61 -8.13
CA CYS A 87 -7.84 -0.16 -9.01
C CYS A 87 -6.47 -0.19 -8.33
N ILE A 88 -6.44 -0.12 -7.01
CA ILE A 88 -5.19 -0.28 -6.26
C ILE A 88 -5.41 -1.28 -5.12
N ALA A 89 -4.34 -1.96 -4.74
CA ALA A 89 -4.34 -2.84 -3.57
C ALA A 89 -3.18 -2.40 -2.68
N VAL A 90 -3.50 -2.08 -1.42
CA VAL A 90 -2.52 -1.64 -0.45
C VAL A 90 -2.21 -2.81 0.48
N HIS A 91 -0.95 -3.20 0.53
CA HIS A 91 -0.48 -4.30 1.38
C HIS A 91 0.42 -3.73 2.47
N VAL A 92 0.01 -3.91 3.71
CA VAL A 92 0.82 -3.52 4.87
C VAL A 92 1.10 -4.77 5.67
N PHE A 93 2.38 -5.09 5.87
CA PHE A 93 2.74 -6.34 6.51
C PHE A 93 4.04 -6.19 7.30
N SER A 94 4.30 -7.19 8.17
CA SER A 94 5.58 -7.26 8.86
C SER A 94 6.67 -7.61 7.85
N GLY A 95 7.92 -7.31 8.18
CA GLY A 95 9.03 -7.69 7.31
C GLY A 95 9.08 -9.20 7.09
N GLU A 96 8.75 -9.95 8.12
CA GLU A 96 8.74 -11.42 8.06
C GLU A 96 7.66 -11.93 7.11
N ALA A 97 6.45 -11.39 7.21
CA ALA A 97 5.35 -11.77 6.31
C ALA A 97 5.67 -11.38 4.87
N ARG A 98 6.26 -10.21 4.67
CA ARG A 98 6.64 -9.72 3.35
C ARG A 98 7.61 -10.68 2.67
N GLU A 99 8.60 -11.13 3.43
CA GLU A 99 9.59 -12.07 2.95
C GLU A 99 8.99 -13.44 2.67
N PHE A 100 8.17 -13.91 3.61
CA PHE A 100 7.53 -15.23 3.51
C PHE A 100 6.69 -15.39 2.26
N TYR A 101 5.91 -14.37 1.90
CA TYR A 101 4.99 -14.46 0.77
C TYR A 101 5.65 -14.23 -0.58
N GLY A 102 6.92 -13.80 -0.58
CA GLY A 102 7.69 -13.69 -1.82
C GLY A 102 7.10 -12.75 -2.84
N LEU A 103 6.50 -11.65 -2.39
CA LEU A 103 5.95 -10.65 -3.30
C LEU A 103 7.01 -9.96 -4.14
N GLU A 104 8.28 -10.23 -3.83
CA GLU A 104 9.43 -9.73 -4.59
C GLU A 104 9.39 -10.09 -6.06
N ARG A 105 8.72 -11.19 -6.42
CA ARG A 105 8.55 -11.56 -7.82
C ARG A 105 7.80 -10.49 -8.57
N LEU A 106 6.75 -9.96 -7.95
CA LEU A 106 5.99 -8.87 -8.55
C LEU A 106 6.82 -7.60 -8.62
N TRP A 107 7.71 -7.40 -7.65
CA TRP A 107 8.58 -6.23 -7.65
C TRP A 107 9.55 -6.24 -8.81
N ARG A 108 10.02 -7.41 -9.21
CA ARG A 108 10.91 -7.51 -10.36
C ARG A 108 10.21 -7.22 -11.67
N ASP A 109 8.98 -7.69 -11.78
CA ASP A 109 8.23 -7.62 -13.03
C ASP A 109 7.38 -6.36 -13.13
N GLY A 110 7.02 -5.76 -11.99
CA GLY A 110 6.28 -4.51 -11.96
C GLY A 110 7.18 -3.32 -12.18
N LYS A 111 6.58 -2.24 -12.66
CA LYS A 111 7.31 -0.99 -12.87
C LYS A 111 7.25 -0.17 -11.58
N SER A 112 8.42 0.10 -11.00
CA SER A 112 8.50 0.94 -9.81
C SER A 112 8.11 2.37 -10.15
N VAL A 113 7.25 2.96 -9.32
CA VAL A 113 6.85 4.35 -9.46
C VAL A 113 7.75 5.19 -8.56
N ASP A 114 8.26 6.29 -9.09
CA ASP A 114 9.13 7.18 -8.33
C ASP A 114 8.32 7.85 -7.23
N LEU A 115 8.80 7.73 -5.99
CA LEU A 115 8.14 8.28 -4.82
C LEU A 115 8.81 9.54 -4.29
N ALA A 116 9.73 10.12 -5.05
CA ALA A 116 10.38 11.37 -4.65
C ALA A 116 9.31 12.46 -4.45
N GLY A 117 9.37 13.14 -3.32
CA GLY A 117 8.39 14.17 -2.98
C GLY A 117 7.07 13.64 -2.43
N VAL A 118 6.86 12.33 -2.43
CA VAL A 118 5.66 11.70 -1.90
C VAL A 118 5.95 11.07 -0.55
N VAL A 119 7.06 10.37 -0.45
CA VAL A 119 7.47 9.64 0.75
C VAL A 119 8.66 10.33 1.37
N THR A 120 8.59 10.54 2.68
CA THR A 120 9.72 11.07 3.44
C THR A 120 10.66 9.94 3.75
N ASP A 121 11.90 10.10 3.34
CA ASP A 121 12.89 9.06 3.46
C ASP A 121 13.64 9.12 4.78
N GLY A 122 14.19 8.00 5.20
CA GLY A 122 15.16 7.98 6.26
C GLY A 122 14.66 8.13 7.66
N ASP A 123 13.45 7.96 7.86
CA ASP A 123 12.94 8.08 9.20
C ASP A 123 12.81 6.79 9.94
#